data_3938160dee2c692213390e652ad91696
#
_entry.id   3938160dee2c692213390e652ad91696
#
_cell.length_a   1.000
_cell.length_b   1.000
_cell.length_c   1.000
_cell.angle_alpha   90.00
_cell.angle_beta   90.00
_cell.angle_gamma   90.00
#
_symmetry.space_group_name_H-M   'P 1'
#
loop_
_entity.id
_entity.type
_entity.pdbx_description
1 polymer ?
#
loop_
_entity_poly.entity_id
_entity_poly.type
_entity_poly.pdbx_seq_one_letter_code
_entity_poly.pdbx_strand_id
1 'polypeptide(L)'
;ISPMNPLVSKLVALGKERYEAIENGEEYTPPKLDKTLCKSGGIVLAREMSGDTECLPCITDDIHTLTIGATRSGKSRCLVLQSICTIALAGEGIVVNDPKGELYHYTHCYLESLGYTVRVVDFNSPQKSSHYNPLQVIIDDVNKGNLDAAQRSMWDFVTFLVEKNDHTEPIWTNGECAVIAAAVMCVVYDNKDHPEFQNLTNVYNFIANMCKTVNKVMPIDAYMNKLPDSHPAKSLMAIAKIAPDKMGGSFFTSALTTLRLYITNDMYNVTKESEFSLEDMGAKPKQALFYLLPDQKTTYYPIVSLLVAQQYEQLVTYAKTRGNRLPNRVNFILDEFGNFTAIPDIQSKMTVGGGYGIRWNLFIQDFNQLIDKYGQEVAKIIQSNCHFWIYLHSQDNSTNKEISDRLGKYTTSTYSLGGTTQKYAAPSSSTNIQLSERSLLFPDEVALIQRPYQIVTSIYKPVVMKSPDISQWMFNIMLGMGDKAHNTMLIDLDEKLRPERGTAFTEQILWKPWEEILHTAAPVQAASPRFSEPGLHNKPPYFRKG
;
A
#
# COMPACT_ATOMS: atom_id res chain seq x y z
N ILE A 1 6.41 -14.76 26.00
CA ILE A 1 7.84 -14.99 25.76
C ILE A 1 8.53 -15.06 27.11
N SER A 2 9.19 -16.16 27.38
CA SER A 2 9.93 -16.34 28.63
C SER A 2 11.40 -15.99 28.40
N PRO A 3 12.03 -15.19 29.26
CA PRO A 3 13.48 -14.99 29.23
C PRO A 3 14.26 -16.31 29.38
N MET A 4 13.63 -17.34 29.93
CA MET A 4 14.18 -18.68 30.06
C MET A 4 14.20 -19.47 28.74
N ASN A 5 13.53 -19.01 27.70
CA ASN A 5 13.61 -19.66 26.40
C ASN A 5 15.01 -19.46 25.80
N PRO A 6 15.75 -20.54 25.46
CA PRO A 6 17.14 -20.43 25.01
C PRO A 6 17.32 -19.54 23.76
N LEU A 7 16.32 -19.50 22.88
CA LEU A 7 16.37 -18.64 21.69
C LEU A 7 16.12 -17.17 22.02
N VAL A 8 15.22 -16.87 22.97
CA VAL A 8 15.01 -15.50 23.47
C VAL A 8 16.26 -14.99 24.18
N SER A 9 16.85 -15.83 25.06
CA SER A 9 18.12 -15.51 25.71
C SER A 9 19.23 -15.22 24.70
N LYS A 10 19.28 -15.99 23.61
CA LYS A 10 20.24 -15.77 22.51
C LYS A 10 19.98 -14.45 21.78
N LEU A 11 18.72 -14.11 21.45
CA LEU A 11 18.38 -12.83 20.84
C LEU A 11 18.77 -11.64 21.72
N VAL A 12 18.51 -11.74 23.03
CA VAL A 12 18.91 -10.71 23.99
C VAL A 12 20.44 -10.61 24.09
N ALA A 13 21.15 -11.76 24.08
CA ALA A 13 22.60 -11.78 24.08
C ALA A 13 23.18 -11.12 22.80
N LEU A 14 22.65 -11.45 21.63
CA LEU A 14 23.04 -10.82 20.37
C LEU A 14 22.79 -9.31 20.36
N GLY A 15 21.69 -8.86 20.99
CA GLY A 15 21.42 -7.43 21.17
C GLY A 15 22.47 -6.74 22.04
N LYS A 16 22.94 -7.40 23.11
CA LYS A 16 24.01 -6.89 23.97
C LYS A 16 25.36 -6.87 23.27
N GLU A 17 25.74 -7.98 22.62
CA GLU A 17 26.99 -8.06 21.83
C GLU A 17 27.05 -6.95 20.77
N ARG A 18 25.93 -6.71 20.10
CA ARG A 18 25.80 -5.64 19.13
C ARG A 18 25.99 -4.26 19.78
N TYR A 19 25.41 -4.05 20.95
CA TYR A 19 25.51 -2.81 21.68
C TYR A 19 26.97 -2.53 22.10
N GLU A 20 27.64 -3.57 22.62
CA GLU A 20 29.05 -3.50 23.01
C GLU A 20 29.96 -3.21 21.80
N ALA A 21 29.69 -3.85 20.65
CA ALA A 21 30.44 -3.60 19.43
C ALA A 21 30.30 -2.13 18.96
N ILE A 22 29.08 -1.56 19.06
CA ILE A 22 28.84 -0.16 18.72
C ILE A 22 29.60 0.79 19.65
N GLU A 23 29.54 0.54 20.95
CA GLU A 23 30.27 1.36 21.94
C GLU A 23 31.79 1.32 21.69
N ASN A 24 32.31 0.20 21.21
CA ASN A 24 33.71 0.00 20.88
C ASN A 24 34.08 0.50 19.47
N GLY A 25 33.10 0.95 18.66
CA GLY A 25 33.32 1.35 17.28
C GLY A 25 33.64 0.20 16.33
N GLU A 26 33.24 -1.02 16.67
CA GLU A 26 33.47 -2.24 15.90
C GLU A 26 32.29 -2.50 14.94
N GLU A 27 32.59 -3.10 13.78
CA GLU A 27 31.56 -3.56 12.85
C GLU A 27 30.94 -4.87 13.34
N TYR A 28 29.62 -4.89 13.50
CA TYR A 28 28.89 -6.06 13.97
C TYR A 28 27.90 -6.57 12.92
N THR A 29 28.05 -7.83 12.52
CA THR A 29 27.07 -8.53 11.65
C THR A 29 26.38 -9.62 12.48
N PRO A 30 25.08 -9.47 12.79
CA PRO A 30 24.38 -10.46 13.60
C PRO A 30 24.24 -11.78 12.84
N PRO A 31 24.45 -12.92 13.51
CA PRO A 31 24.20 -14.22 12.91
C PRO A 31 22.71 -14.44 12.67
N LYS A 32 22.34 -15.03 11.53
CA LYS A 32 20.97 -15.40 11.21
C LYS A 32 20.50 -16.57 12.07
N LEU A 33 19.28 -16.47 12.61
CA LEU A 33 18.63 -17.55 13.35
C LEU A 33 17.57 -18.23 12.47
N ASP A 34 17.77 -19.51 12.19
CA ASP A 34 16.87 -20.28 11.29
C ASP A 34 15.63 -20.86 12.01
N LYS A 35 15.59 -20.79 13.33
CA LYS A 35 14.50 -21.37 14.11
C LYS A 35 13.46 -20.33 14.48
N THR A 36 12.18 -20.74 14.45
CA THR A 36 11.07 -19.96 14.99
C THR A 36 10.94 -20.15 16.49
N LEU A 37 10.54 -19.09 17.20
CA LEU A 37 10.35 -19.10 18.66
C LEU A 37 8.91 -19.39 19.06
N CYS A 38 7.96 -19.07 18.18
CA CYS A 38 6.53 -19.23 18.40
C CYS A 38 5.92 -19.97 17.22
N LYS A 39 4.82 -20.70 17.47
CA LYS A 39 4.07 -21.36 16.39
C LYS A 39 3.21 -20.38 15.58
N SER A 40 2.75 -19.32 16.22
CA SER A 40 1.91 -18.28 15.63
C SER A 40 2.27 -16.93 16.23
N GLY A 41 2.38 -15.92 15.39
CA GLY A 41 2.53 -14.53 15.79
C GLY A 41 1.20 -13.78 15.71
N GLY A 42 1.21 -12.50 16.03
CA GLY A 42 0.01 -11.68 15.88
C GLY A 42 0.11 -10.31 16.54
N ILE A 43 -1.00 -9.60 16.50
CA ILE A 43 -1.10 -8.28 17.11
C ILE A 43 -1.05 -8.42 18.64
N VAL A 44 -0.09 -7.73 19.25
CA VAL A 44 0.13 -7.74 20.69
C VAL A 44 -0.85 -6.79 21.36
N LEU A 45 -1.61 -7.29 22.33
CA LEU A 45 -2.64 -6.53 23.03
C LEU A 45 -2.15 -5.92 24.35
N ALA A 46 -1.18 -6.54 24.99
CA ALA A 46 -0.70 -6.10 26.30
C ALA A 46 0.70 -6.62 26.60
N ARG A 47 1.31 -6.05 27.62
CA ARG A 47 2.49 -6.58 28.27
C ARG A 47 2.18 -6.86 29.73
N GLU A 48 2.36 -8.10 30.15
CA GLU A 48 2.18 -8.56 31.50
C GLU A 48 3.49 -9.16 32.04
N MET A 49 3.73 -9.03 33.32
CA MET A 49 4.89 -9.64 33.98
C MET A 49 4.40 -10.70 34.95
N SER A 50 4.94 -11.89 34.84
CA SER A 50 4.75 -12.99 35.82
C SER A 50 6.12 -13.37 36.38
N GLY A 51 6.49 -12.76 37.50
CA GLY A 51 7.86 -12.78 38.01
C GLY A 51 8.80 -12.12 36.97
N ASP A 52 9.86 -12.83 36.58
CA ASP A 52 10.82 -12.37 35.55
C ASP A 52 10.41 -12.72 34.11
N THR A 53 9.21 -13.27 33.92
CA THR A 53 8.71 -13.68 32.62
C THR A 53 7.81 -12.61 32.00
N GLU A 54 8.18 -12.13 30.82
CA GLU A 54 7.35 -11.24 30.05
C GLU A 54 6.31 -12.04 29.23
N CYS A 55 5.03 -11.81 29.54
CA CYS A 55 3.90 -12.43 28.85
C CYS A 55 3.27 -11.41 27.88
N LEU A 56 3.07 -11.81 26.64
CA LEU A 56 2.52 -10.98 25.59
C LEU A 56 1.21 -11.58 25.08
N PRO A 57 0.06 -11.19 25.63
CA PRO A 57 -1.23 -11.53 25.04
C PRO A 57 -1.29 -11.02 23.61
N CYS A 58 -1.48 -11.90 22.63
CA CYS A 58 -1.56 -11.54 21.22
C CYS A 58 -2.66 -12.33 20.50
N ILE A 59 -3.16 -11.72 19.42
CA ILE A 59 -4.18 -12.31 18.55
C ILE A 59 -3.46 -13.23 17.57
N THR A 60 -3.63 -14.53 17.72
CA THR A 60 -2.94 -15.55 16.91
C THR A 60 -3.84 -16.23 15.87
N ASP A 61 -5.14 -16.00 15.91
CA ASP A 61 -6.11 -16.56 14.96
C ASP A 61 -6.05 -15.88 13.60
N ASP A 62 -6.62 -16.53 12.57
CA ASP A 62 -6.71 -16.00 11.20
C ASP A 62 -7.84 -14.97 11.05
N ILE A 63 -7.77 -13.91 11.84
CA ILE A 63 -8.79 -12.85 11.91
C ILE A 63 -8.16 -11.48 11.70
N HIS A 64 -9.00 -10.53 11.31
CA HIS A 64 -8.58 -9.16 11.03
C HIS A 64 -8.73 -8.29 12.28
N THR A 65 -7.90 -7.24 12.35
CA THR A 65 -7.90 -6.29 13.45
C THR A 65 -8.07 -4.86 12.93
N LEU A 66 -8.76 -4.03 13.70
CA LEU A 66 -8.91 -2.61 13.45
C LEU A 66 -8.42 -1.83 14.67
N THR A 67 -7.37 -1.06 14.48
CA THR A 67 -6.81 -0.21 15.51
C THR A 67 -7.20 1.24 15.28
N ILE A 68 -7.83 1.84 16.26
CA ILE A 68 -8.27 3.23 16.25
C ILE A 68 -7.38 4.04 17.19
N GLY A 69 -6.69 5.03 16.62
CA GLY A 69 -5.84 5.90 17.42
C GLY A 69 -5.45 7.17 16.69
N ALA A 70 -5.77 8.32 17.28
CA ALA A 70 -5.37 9.62 16.77
C ALA A 70 -3.84 9.75 16.65
N THR A 71 -3.39 10.77 15.94
CA THR A 71 -1.97 11.12 15.87
C THR A 71 -1.38 11.26 17.28
N ARG A 72 -0.19 10.67 17.52
CA ARG A 72 0.50 10.61 18.84
C ARG A 72 -0.21 9.77 19.90
N SER A 73 -1.23 8.99 19.58
CA SER A 73 -1.85 8.04 20.52
C SER A 73 -0.92 6.89 20.94
N GLY A 74 0.19 6.69 20.23
CA GLY A 74 1.18 5.63 20.52
C GLY A 74 1.01 4.38 19.66
N LYS A 75 0.24 4.39 18.59
CA LYS A 75 0.04 3.24 17.69
C LYS A 75 1.34 2.49 17.41
N SER A 76 2.34 3.16 16.84
CA SER A 76 3.62 2.52 16.45
C SER A 76 4.38 1.95 17.66
N ARG A 77 4.50 2.74 18.73
CA ARG A 77 5.34 2.41 19.90
C ARG A 77 4.70 1.48 20.93
N CYS A 78 3.38 1.46 21.02
CA CYS A 78 2.67 0.62 22.01
C CYS A 78 2.05 -0.63 21.38
N LEU A 79 1.98 -0.72 20.04
CA LEU A 79 1.27 -1.81 19.37
C LEU A 79 2.02 -2.37 18.17
N VAL A 80 2.38 -1.53 17.16
CA VAL A 80 2.86 -2.03 15.85
C VAL A 80 4.23 -2.69 15.95
N LEU A 81 5.22 -2.04 16.57
CA LEU A 81 6.58 -2.58 16.70
C LEU A 81 6.61 -3.92 17.41
N GLN A 82 5.89 -4.04 18.54
CA GLN A 82 5.78 -5.29 19.28
C GLN A 82 5.11 -6.40 18.46
N SER A 83 4.11 -6.03 17.67
CA SER A 83 3.40 -6.96 16.81
C SER A 83 4.29 -7.48 15.68
N ILE A 84 5.06 -6.61 15.03
CA ILE A 84 6.08 -7.03 14.04
C ILE A 84 7.05 -8.01 14.68
N CYS A 85 7.53 -7.71 15.90
CA CYS A 85 8.47 -8.58 16.61
C CYS A 85 7.87 -9.98 16.88
N THR A 86 6.62 -10.07 17.34
CA THR A 86 5.98 -11.36 17.64
C THR A 86 5.65 -12.15 16.36
N ILE A 87 5.21 -11.49 15.31
CA ILE A 87 4.97 -12.11 14.00
C ILE A 87 6.29 -12.66 13.45
N ALA A 88 7.37 -11.92 13.60
CA ALA A 88 8.70 -12.35 13.17
C ALA A 88 9.22 -13.57 13.93
N LEU A 89 8.95 -13.67 15.25
CA LEU A 89 9.30 -14.84 16.03
C LEU A 89 8.60 -16.12 15.54
N ALA A 90 7.44 -15.99 14.92
CA ALA A 90 6.71 -17.09 14.32
C ALA A 90 7.15 -17.42 12.87
N GLY A 91 8.01 -16.61 12.28
CA GLY A 91 8.48 -16.80 10.90
C GLY A 91 7.43 -16.51 9.82
N GLU A 92 6.35 -15.80 10.16
CA GLU A 92 5.24 -15.47 9.26
C GLU A 92 5.62 -14.33 8.29
N GLY A 93 4.94 -14.24 7.14
CA GLY A 93 5.10 -13.15 6.20
C GLY A 93 4.61 -11.81 6.75
N ILE A 94 5.35 -10.74 6.47
CA ILE A 94 5.10 -9.40 6.99
C ILE A 94 5.07 -8.42 5.82
N VAL A 95 3.97 -7.70 5.66
CA VAL A 95 3.82 -6.61 4.69
C VAL A 95 3.44 -5.35 5.45
N VAL A 96 4.29 -4.33 5.38
CA VAL A 96 4.13 -3.11 6.17
C VAL A 96 4.03 -1.90 5.27
N ASN A 97 2.99 -1.10 5.45
CA ASN A 97 2.99 0.28 4.99
C ASN A 97 3.56 1.17 6.09
N ASP A 98 4.65 1.86 5.79
CA ASP A 98 5.40 2.66 6.77
C ASP A 98 5.61 4.10 6.27
N PRO A 99 4.63 5.00 6.48
CA PRO A 99 4.70 6.38 5.98
C PRO A 99 5.87 7.20 6.54
N LYS A 100 6.43 6.80 7.66
CA LYS A 100 7.52 7.53 8.33
C LYS A 100 8.87 6.84 8.21
N GLY A 101 8.91 5.61 7.73
CA GLY A 101 10.11 4.78 7.74
C GLY A 101 10.55 4.32 9.13
N GLU A 102 9.76 4.64 10.18
CA GLU A 102 10.09 4.35 11.58
C GLU A 102 10.01 2.85 11.87
N LEU A 103 9.01 2.17 11.33
CA LEU A 103 8.82 0.74 11.54
C LEU A 103 9.95 -0.07 10.91
N TYR A 104 10.32 0.27 9.68
CA TYR A 104 11.47 -0.33 9.02
C TYR A 104 12.76 -0.04 9.79
N HIS A 105 13.02 1.24 10.10
CA HIS A 105 14.24 1.68 10.77
C HIS A 105 14.53 0.87 12.05
N TYR A 106 13.53 0.67 12.90
CA TYR A 106 13.73 -0.06 14.17
C TYR A 106 13.68 -1.57 14.04
N THR A 107 13.08 -2.15 12.98
CA THR A 107 12.86 -3.60 12.91
C THR A 107 13.75 -4.34 11.93
N HIS A 108 14.35 -3.67 10.91
CA HIS A 108 15.06 -4.37 9.85
C HIS A 108 16.19 -5.27 10.37
N CYS A 109 17.04 -4.77 11.26
CA CYS A 109 18.13 -5.56 11.81
C CYS A 109 17.66 -6.72 12.69
N TYR A 110 16.56 -6.52 13.44
CA TYR A 110 15.93 -7.58 14.19
C TYR A 110 15.39 -8.69 13.27
N LEU A 111 14.71 -8.31 12.20
CA LEU A 111 14.19 -9.25 11.20
C LEU A 111 15.32 -10.03 10.52
N GLU A 112 16.38 -9.37 10.11
CA GLU A 112 17.54 -10.03 9.50
C GLU A 112 18.24 -11.00 10.45
N SER A 113 18.36 -10.65 11.73
CA SER A 113 18.92 -11.55 12.74
C SER A 113 18.10 -12.82 12.93
N LEU A 114 16.79 -12.77 12.66
CA LEU A 114 15.90 -13.92 12.63
C LEU A 114 15.94 -14.70 11.30
N GLY A 115 16.74 -14.27 10.32
CA GLY A 115 16.85 -14.90 9.02
C GLY A 115 15.80 -14.46 8.00
N TYR A 116 15.15 -13.31 8.23
CA TYR A 116 14.22 -12.75 7.25
C TYR A 116 14.94 -12.21 6.03
N THR A 117 14.34 -12.39 4.87
CA THR A 117 14.64 -11.61 3.68
C THR A 117 13.79 -10.34 3.74
N VAL A 118 14.44 -9.21 3.98
CA VAL A 118 13.78 -7.91 4.07
C VAL A 118 13.88 -7.19 2.73
N ARG A 119 12.75 -6.77 2.16
CA ARG A 119 12.66 -5.99 0.94
C ARG A 119 12.00 -4.66 1.22
N VAL A 120 12.43 -3.63 0.53
CA VAL A 120 11.96 -2.27 0.78
C VAL A 120 11.67 -1.58 -0.55
N VAL A 121 10.40 -1.29 -0.79
CA VAL A 121 9.99 -0.40 -1.89
C VAL A 121 9.92 1.01 -1.30
N ASP A 122 10.90 1.83 -1.65
CA ASP A 122 11.18 3.11 -1.01
C ASP A 122 10.91 4.28 -1.95
N PHE A 123 9.83 4.98 -1.70
CA PHE A 123 9.46 6.20 -2.44
C PHE A 123 10.09 7.47 -1.86
N ASN A 124 10.75 7.39 -0.68
CA ASN A 124 11.53 8.48 -0.12
C ASN A 124 12.93 8.53 -0.72
N SER A 125 13.52 7.35 -0.93
CA SER A 125 14.87 7.19 -1.49
C SER A 125 14.81 6.16 -2.64
N PRO A 126 14.26 6.52 -3.81
CA PRO A 126 14.04 5.60 -4.92
C PRO A 126 15.31 4.88 -5.39
N GLN A 127 16.47 5.49 -5.18
CA GLN A 127 17.78 4.92 -5.53
C GLN A 127 18.21 3.77 -4.60
N LYS A 128 17.63 3.70 -3.40
CA LYS A 128 17.85 2.61 -2.43
C LYS A 128 16.73 1.58 -2.45
N SER A 129 15.73 1.76 -3.31
CA SER A 129 14.53 0.92 -3.38
C SER A 129 14.82 -0.44 -4.01
N SER A 130 14.16 -1.48 -3.50
CA SER A 130 13.89 -2.68 -4.29
C SER A 130 12.94 -2.32 -5.43
N HIS A 131 13.15 -2.92 -6.60
CA HIS A 131 12.34 -2.63 -7.78
C HIS A 131 11.15 -3.59 -7.85
N TYR A 132 9.98 -3.03 -8.18
CA TYR A 132 8.81 -3.82 -8.52
C TYR A 132 7.99 -3.14 -9.62
N ASN A 133 7.80 -3.86 -10.72
CA ASN A 133 7.03 -3.39 -11.87
C ASN A 133 5.54 -3.71 -11.68
N PRO A 134 4.65 -2.71 -11.60
CA PRO A 134 3.21 -2.96 -11.45
C PRO A 134 2.58 -3.75 -12.61
N LEU A 135 3.24 -3.84 -13.76
CA LEU A 135 2.81 -4.67 -14.89
C LEU A 135 3.26 -6.13 -14.80
N GLN A 136 4.04 -6.52 -13.77
CA GLN A 136 4.67 -7.85 -13.69
C GLN A 136 3.68 -9.00 -13.84
N VAL A 137 2.51 -8.90 -13.21
CA VAL A 137 1.47 -9.94 -13.30
C VAL A 137 1.00 -10.13 -14.74
N ILE A 138 0.79 -9.04 -15.46
CA ILE A 138 0.37 -9.05 -16.87
C ILE A 138 1.48 -9.64 -17.75
N ILE A 139 2.72 -9.23 -17.48
CA ILE A 139 3.93 -9.73 -18.18
C ILE A 139 4.04 -11.24 -18.01
N ASP A 140 3.89 -11.74 -16.80
CA ASP A 140 3.99 -13.17 -16.48
C ASP A 140 2.90 -13.99 -17.18
N ASP A 141 1.66 -13.50 -17.20
CA ASP A 141 0.54 -14.15 -17.87
C ASP A 141 0.73 -14.17 -19.40
N VAL A 142 1.22 -13.08 -19.99
CA VAL A 142 1.55 -13.00 -21.42
C VAL A 142 2.68 -13.96 -21.76
N ASN A 143 3.73 -14.03 -20.95
CA ASN A 143 4.87 -14.93 -21.17
C ASN A 143 4.49 -16.41 -21.04
N LYS A 144 3.51 -16.75 -20.20
CA LYS A 144 2.91 -18.08 -20.09
C LYS A 144 1.95 -18.42 -21.25
N GLY A 145 1.66 -17.47 -22.14
CA GLY A 145 0.70 -17.63 -23.22
C GLY A 145 -0.76 -17.60 -22.78
N ASN A 146 -1.06 -17.20 -21.55
CA ASN A 146 -2.41 -17.12 -21.01
C ASN A 146 -2.99 -15.70 -21.22
N LEU A 147 -3.37 -15.41 -22.46
CA LEU A 147 -3.86 -14.07 -22.83
C LEU A 147 -5.16 -13.69 -22.12
N ASP A 148 -6.03 -14.65 -21.83
CA ASP A 148 -7.28 -14.37 -21.09
C ASP A 148 -7.00 -13.94 -19.64
N ALA A 149 -6.01 -14.54 -18.99
CA ALA A 149 -5.56 -14.11 -17.66
C ALA A 149 -4.90 -12.73 -17.75
N ALA A 150 -4.01 -12.52 -18.72
CA ALA A 150 -3.35 -11.24 -18.93
C ALA A 150 -4.37 -10.10 -19.14
N GLN A 151 -5.43 -10.34 -19.93
CA GLN A 151 -6.48 -9.35 -20.12
C GLN A 151 -7.29 -9.07 -18.83
N ARG A 152 -7.59 -10.08 -18.03
CA ARG A 152 -8.25 -9.87 -16.73
C ARG A 152 -7.37 -9.04 -15.79
N SER A 153 -6.12 -9.46 -15.59
CA SER A 153 -5.16 -8.74 -14.75
C SER A 153 -4.93 -7.30 -15.23
N MET A 154 -4.93 -7.09 -16.55
CA MET A 154 -4.84 -5.76 -17.15
C MET A 154 -6.06 -4.91 -16.83
N TRP A 155 -7.30 -5.44 -16.94
CA TRP A 155 -8.50 -4.69 -16.61
C TRP A 155 -8.57 -4.36 -15.11
N ASP A 156 -8.20 -5.29 -14.23
CA ASP A 156 -8.14 -5.05 -12.79
C ASP A 156 -7.14 -3.93 -12.47
N PHE A 157 -5.96 -3.98 -13.10
CA PHE A 157 -4.93 -2.93 -12.99
C PHE A 157 -5.42 -1.57 -13.49
N VAL A 158 -5.99 -1.48 -14.68
CA VAL A 158 -6.42 -0.21 -15.28
C VAL A 158 -7.61 0.38 -14.52
N THR A 159 -8.57 -0.46 -14.11
CA THR A 159 -9.72 -0.02 -13.31
C THR A 159 -9.28 0.52 -11.96
N PHE A 160 -8.19 0.01 -11.40
CA PHE A 160 -7.62 0.54 -10.17
C PHE A 160 -6.97 1.91 -10.40
N LEU A 161 -6.20 2.07 -11.49
CA LEU A 161 -5.50 3.32 -11.78
C LEU A 161 -6.43 4.48 -12.07
N VAL A 162 -7.54 4.22 -12.78
CA VAL A 162 -8.48 5.24 -13.18
C VAL A 162 -9.50 5.46 -12.08
N GLU A 163 -9.34 6.55 -11.32
CA GLU A 163 -10.27 6.91 -10.25
C GLU A 163 -11.69 7.13 -10.79
N LYS A 164 -12.65 6.42 -10.23
CA LYS A 164 -14.08 6.65 -10.51
C LYS A 164 -14.52 7.90 -9.75
N ASN A 165 -14.77 8.97 -10.48
CA ASN A 165 -15.42 10.16 -9.95
C ASN A 165 -16.93 10.01 -10.11
N ASP A 166 -17.70 10.04 -9.02
CA ASP A 166 -19.17 9.91 -9.04
C ASP A 166 -19.87 10.99 -9.90
N HIS A 167 -19.16 12.06 -10.25
CA HIS A 167 -19.63 13.15 -11.10
C HIS A 167 -19.22 13.04 -12.57
N THR A 168 -18.47 12.00 -12.94
CA THR A 168 -17.99 11.81 -14.32
C THR A 168 -18.87 10.77 -15.03
N GLU A 169 -19.37 11.13 -16.21
CA GLU A 169 -20.14 10.18 -17.01
C GLU A 169 -19.28 8.92 -17.33
N PRO A 170 -19.85 7.70 -17.22
CA PRO A 170 -19.11 6.44 -17.41
C PRO A 170 -18.32 6.35 -18.74
N ILE A 171 -18.78 7.06 -19.77
CA ILE A 171 -18.13 7.04 -21.09
C ILE A 171 -16.69 7.59 -21.04
N TRP A 172 -16.44 8.61 -20.20
CA TRP A 172 -15.11 9.21 -20.06
C TRP A 172 -14.15 8.24 -19.38
N THR A 173 -14.57 7.65 -18.27
CA THR A 173 -13.80 6.66 -17.52
C THR A 173 -13.52 5.41 -18.38
N ASN A 174 -14.54 4.91 -19.08
CA ASN A 174 -14.39 3.73 -19.93
C ASN A 174 -13.46 4.00 -21.13
N GLY A 175 -13.53 5.20 -21.72
CA GLY A 175 -12.64 5.60 -22.82
C GLY A 175 -11.18 5.72 -22.38
N GLU A 176 -10.93 6.32 -21.23
CA GLU A 176 -9.61 6.39 -20.62
C GLU A 176 -9.05 5.00 -20.31
N CYS A 177 -9.84 4.15 -19.64
CA CYS A 177 -9.46 2.77 -19.34
C CYS A 177 -9.10 2.00 -20.62
N ALA A 178 -9.87 2.14 -21.69
CA ALA A 178 -9.61 1.46 -22.95
C ALA A 178 -8.28 1.89 -23.59
N VAL A 179 -7.94 3.17 -23.53
CA VAL A 179 -6.67 3.70 -24.05
C VAL A 179 -5.49 3.14 -23.25
N ILE A 180 -5.55 3.20 -21.93
CA ILE A 180 -4.48 2.67 -21.07
C ILE A 180 -4.34 1.17 -21.28
N ALA A 181 -5.45 0.43 -21.30
CA ALA A 181 -5.48 -1.01 -21.52
C ALA A 181 -4.85 -1.42 -22.86
N ALA A 182 -5.21 -0.74 -23.94
CA ALA A 182 -4.62 -1.00 -25.26
C ALA A 182 -3.12 -0.70 -25.28
N ALA A 183 -2.69 0.41 -24.68
CA ALA A 183 -1.29 0.80 -24.60
C ALA A 183 -0.47 -0.20 -23.76
N VAL A 184 -1.00 -0.65 -22.61
CA VAL A 184 -0.37 -1.68 -21.77
C VAL A 184 -0.19 -2.97 -22.57
N MET A 185 -1.24 -3.43 -23.28
CA MET A 185 -1.15 -4.65 -24.06
C MET A 185 -0.17 -4.53 -25.23
N CYS A 186 -0.08 -3.37 -25.91
CA CYS A 186 0.96 -3.13 -26.92
C CYS A 186 2.36 -3.21 -26.31
N VAL A 187 2.59 -2.45 -25.22
CA VAL A 187 3.91 -2.40 -24.59
C VAL A 187 4.34 -3.75 -24.04
N VAL A 188 3.44 -4.51 -23.41
CA VAL A 188 3.78 -5.81 -22.83
C VAL A 188 3.87 -6.90 -23.89
N TYR A 189 2.88 -6.99 -24.79
CA TYR A 189 2.79 -8.10 -25.73
C TYR A 189 3.82 -8.01 -26.86
N ASP A 190 4.05 -6.81 -27.41
CA ASP A 190 4.96 -6.61 -28.53
C ASP A 190 6.44 -6.59 -28.13
N ASN A 191 6.72 -6.43 -26.84
CA ASN A 191 8.07 -6.42 -26.29
C ASN A 191 8.39 -7.64 -25.42
N LYS A 192 7.86 -8.83 -25.77
CA LYS A 192 8.17 -10.08 -25.04
C LYS A 192 9.66 -10.38 -24.95
N ASP A 193 10.40 -10.07 -26.00
CA ASP A 193 11.84 -10.30 -26.11
C ASP A 193 12.68 -9.10 -25.59
N HIS A 194 12.00 -8.03 -25.12
CA HIS A 194 12.59 -6.80 -24.67
C HIS A 194 11.98 -6.34 -23.33
N PRO A 195 12.27 -7.06 -22.23
CA PRO A 195 11.68 -6.78 -20.93
C PRO A 195 11.99 -5.37 -20.41
N GLU A 196 13.08 -4.75 -20.88
CA GLU A 196 13.46 -3.37 -20.54
C GLU A 196 12.44 -2.33 -20.98
N PHE A 197 11.60 -2.65 -21.96
CA PHE A 197 10.53 -1.77 -22.44
C PHE A 197 9.19 -1.99 -21.71
N GLN A 198 9.00 -3.11 -21.04
CA GLN A 198 7.72 -3.51 -20.44
C GLN A 198 7.43 -2.80 -19.12
N ASN A 199 7.29 -1.48 -19.12
CA ASN A 199 7.02 -0.68 -17.92
C ASN A 199 6.08 0.51 -18.21
N LEU A 200 5.57 1.12 -17.14
CA LEU A 200 4.57 2.21 -17.25
C LEU A 200 5.12 3.49 -17.85
N THR A 201 6.41 3.76 -17.75
CA THR A 201 7.05 4.88 -18.43
C THR A 201 6.93 4.72 -19.95
N ASN A 202 7.11 3.50 -20.45
CA ASN A 202 6.91 3.20 -21.88
C ASN A 202 5.44 3.24 -22.28
N VAL A 203 4.52 2.83 -21.41
CA VAL A 203 3.07 2.99 -21.66
C VAL A 203 2.70 4.47 -21.81
N TYR A 204 3.18 5.34 -20.93
CA TYR A 204 2.98 6.78 -21.04
C TYR A 204 3.52 7.33 -22.38
N ASN A 205 4.80 7.03 -22.67
CA ASN A 205 5.45 7.52 -23.89
C ASN A 205 4.80 6.97 -25.17
N PHE A 206 4.31 5.73 -25.13
CA PHE A 206 3.53 5.15 -26.23
C PHE A 206 2.27 5.98 -26.50
N ILE A 207 1.45 6.26 -25.50
CA ILE A 207 0.25 7.08 -25.65
C ILE A 207 0.62 8.49 -26.13
N ALA A 208 1.59 9.14 -25.50
CA ALA A 208 1.98 10.52 -25.77
C ALA A 208 2.45 10.75 -27.21
N ASN A 209 3.10 9.76 -27.81
CA ASN A 209 3.68 9.89 -29.16
C ASN A 209 2.84 9.19 -30.24
N MET A 210 2.22 8.05 -29.94
CA MET A 210 1.40 7.31 -30.88
C MET A 210 0.02 7.95 -31.09
N CYS A 211 -0.55 8.59 -30.06
CA CYS A 211 -1.87 9.23 -30.13
C CYS A 211 -1.81 10.74 -30.46
N LYS A 212 -0.63 11.25 -30.82
CA LYS A 212 -0.44 12.63 -31.26
C LYS A 212 -0.50 12.72 -32.77
N THR A 213 -1.36 13.60 -33.28
CA THR A 213 -1.43 13.86 -34.74
C THR A 213 -0.18 14.64 -35.20
N VAL A 214 0.56 14.05 -36.13
CA VAL A 214 1.72 14.66 -36.79
C VAL A 214 1.49 14.61 -38.29
N ASN A 215 1.55 15.75 -38.99
CA ASN A 215 1.33 15.86 -40.44
C ASN A 215 0.01 15.20 -40.91
N LYS A 216 -1.08 15.37 -40.17
CA LYS A 216 -2.40 14.77 -40.40
C LYS A 216 -2.46 13.24 -40.26
N VAL A 217 -1.41 12.62 -39.75
CA VAL A 217 -1.36 11.18 -39.45
C VAL A 217 -1.29 10.99 -37.93
N MET A 218 -2.12 10.13 -37.41
CA MET A 218 -2.01 9.65 -36.02
C MET A 218 -1.27 8.30 -36.05
N PRO A 219 -0.05 8.19 -35.54
CA PRO A 219 0.76 6.98 -35.67
C PRO A 219 0.06 5.71 -35.17
N ILE A 220 -0.78 5.81 -34.12
CA ILE A 220 -1.53 4.68 -33.57
C ILE A 220 -2.43 4.00 -34.61
N ASP A 221 -2.98 4.76 -35.60
CA ASP A 221 -3.83 4.19 -36.62
C ASP A 221 -3.05 3.30 -37.59
N ALA A 222 -1.88 3.78 -38.01
CA ALA A 222 -0.99 2.99 -38.87
C ALA A 222 -0.46 1.76 -38.12
N TYR A 223 -0.17 1.90 -36.84
CA TYR A 223 0.29 0.79 -36.00
C TYR A 223 -0.78 -0.28 -35.86
N MET A 224 -1.99 0.08 -35.42
CA MET A 224 -3.10 -0.86 -35.23
C MET A 224 -3.50 -1.58 -36.53
N ASN A 225 -3.37 -0.91 -37.67
CA ASN A 225 -3.67 -1.52 -38.98
C ASN A 225 -2.62 -2.57 -39.41
N LYS A 226 -1.38 -2.48 -38.90
CA LYS A 226 -0.33 -3.48 -39.17
C LYS A 226 -0.46 -4.72 -38.28
N LEU A 227 -1.14 -4.60 -37.13
CA LEU A 227 -1.29 -5.71 -36.19
C LEU A 227 -2.29 -6.76 -36.73
N PRO A 228 -2.07 -8.06 -36.49
CA PRO A 228 -3.02 -9.11 -36.80
C PRO A 228 -4.34 -8.91 -36.05
N ASP A 229 -5.45 -9.41 -36.63
CA ASP A 229 -6.77 -9.26 -36.00
C ASP A 229 -6.88 -9.95 -34.63
N SER A 230 -6.06 -10.97 -34.40
CA SER A 230 -5.94 -11.67 -33.12
C SER A 230 -5.16 -10.92 -32.04
N HIS A 231 -4.59 -9.76 -32.37
CA HIS A 231 -3.78 -9.01 -31.42
C HIS A 231 -4.64 -8.45 -30.26
N PRO A 232 -4.27 -8.68 -28.97
CA PRO A 232 -5.12 -8.34 -27.84
C PRO A 232 -5.43 -6.85 -27.70
N ALA A 233 -4.54 -5.96 -28.15
CA ALA A 233 -4.74 -4.50 -28.08
C ALA A 233 -5.76 -3.97 -29.10
N LYS A 234 -6.03 -4.72 -30.17
CA LYS A 234 -6.84 -4.20 -31.30
C LYS A 234 -8.29 -3.97 -30.92
N SER A 235 -8.89 -4.92 -30.20
CA SER A 235 -10.26 -4.80 -29.68
C SER A 235 -10.40 -3.73 -28.60
N LEU A 236 -9.37 -3.55 -27.77
CA LEU A 236 -9.36 -2.56 -26.70
C LEU A 236 -9.34 -1.12 -27.26
N MET A 237 -8.50 -0.88 -28.26
CA MET A 237 -8.41 0.44 -28.90
C MET A 237 -9.68 0.80 -29.69
N ALA A 238 -10.47 -0.17 -30.12
CA ALA A 238 -11.71 0.07 -30.88
C ALA A 238 -12.69 0.96 -30.11
N ILE A 239 -12.77 0.83 -28.78
CA ILE A 239 -13.65 1.65 -27.93
C ILE A 239 -13.27 3.14 -28.05
N ALA A 240 -11.98 3.47 -28.00
CA ALA A 240 -11.51 4.85 -28.12
C ALA A 240 -11.68 5.39 -29.56
N LYS A 241 -11.61 4.53 -30.58
CA LYS A 241 -11.72 4.92 -31.98
C LYS A 241 -13.16 5.15 -32.48
N ILE A 242 -14.14 4.51 -31.85
CA ILE A 242 -15.57 4.71 -32.17
C ILE A 242 -16.05 6.09 -31.66
N ALA A 243 -15.40 6.65 -30.66
CA ALA A 243 -15.73 7.95 -30.12
C ALA A 243 -15.43 9.07 -31.14
N PRO A 244 -16.23 10.17 -31.19
CA PRO A 244 -15.91 11.34 -31.98
C PRO A 244 -14.51 11.89 -31.67
N ASP A 245 -13.81 12.46 -32.65
CA ASP A 245 -12.41 12.92 -32.54
C ASP A 245 -12.12 13.78 -31.30
N LYS A 246 -13.03 14.67 -30.94
CA LYS A 246 -12.89 15.50 -29.73
C LYS A 246 -12.92 14.69 -28.43
N MET A 247 -13.75 13.64 -28.39
CA MET A 247 -13.82 12.73 -27.25
C MET A 247 -12.58 11.86 -27.17
N GLY A 248 -12.14 11.28 -28.28
CA GLY A 248 -10.92 10.49 -28.35
C GLY A 248 -9.70 11.26 -27.83
N GLY A 249 -9.53 12.52 -28.25
CA GLY A 249 -8.48 13.40 -27.74
C GLY A 249 -8.53 13.63 -26.23
N SER A 250 -9.72 13.70 -25.66
CA SER A 250 -9.90 13.81 -24.22
C SER A 250 -9.51 12.53 -23.48
N PHE A 251 -9.83 11.34 -24.00
CA PHE A 251 -9.41 10.06 -23.41
C PHE A 251 -7.89 9.93 -23.36
N PHE A 252 -7.19 10.34 -24.42
CA PHE A 252 -5.73 10.34 -24.45
C PHE A 252 -5.14 11.28 -23.40
N THR A 253 -5.71 12.48 -23.27
CA THR A 253 -5.25 13.48 -22.29
C THR A 253 -5.49 12.99 -20.86
N SER A 254 -6.65 12.39 -20.57
CA SER A 254 -6.94 11.79 -19.27
C SER A 254 -5.96 10.67 -18.94
N ALA A 255 -5.74 9.75 -19.88
CA ALA A 255 -4.78 8.64 -19.71
C ALA A 255 -3.35 9.14 -19.39
N LEU A 256 -2.89 10.19 -20.08
CA LEU A 256 -1.59 10.81 -19.77
C LEU A 256 -1.58 11.46 -18.39
N THR A 257 -2.70 12.05 -17.98
CA THR A 257 -2.81 12.66 -16.64
C THR A 257 -2.72 11.60 -15.54
N THR A 258 -3.40 10.48 -15.70
CA THR A 258 -3.36 9.34 -14.77
C THR A 258 -1.95 8.73 -14.68
N LEU A 259 -1.28 8.59 -15.81
CA LEU A 259 0.06 7.99 -15.88
C LEU A 259 1.21 8.96 -15.60
N ARG A 260 0.95 10.27 -15.42
CA ARG A 260 1.99 11.32 -15.28
C ARG A 260 3.05 11.05 -14.21
N LEU A 261 2.69 10.30 -13.17
CA LEU A 261 3.60 10.00 -12.07
C LEU A 261 4.75 9.09 -12.52
N TYR A 262 4.51 8.21 -13.49
CA TYR A 262 5.46 7.20 -13.95
C TYR A 262 6.53 7.71 -14.94
N ILE A 263 6.48 8.99 -15.31
CA ILE A 263 7.50 9.60 -16.20
C ILE A 263 8.69 10.17 -15.44
N THR A 264 8.60 10.29 -14.11
CA THR A 264 9.72 10.78 -13.31
C THR A 264 10.81 9.71 -13.20
N ASN A 265 12.08 10.14 -13.14
CA ASN A 265 13.20 9.20 -12.99
C ASN A 265 13.09 8.35 -11.72
N ASP A 266 12.58 8.93 -10.63
CA ASP A 266 12.37 8.23 -9.38
C ASP A 266 11.39 7.07 -9.53
N MET A 267 10.24 7.31 -10.17
CA MET A 267 9.25 6.28 -10.41
C MET A 267 9.71 5.24 -11.44
N TYR A 268 10.43 5.68 -12.48
CA TYR A 268 11.04 4.77 -13.43
C TYR A 268 11.99 3.81 -12.72
N ASN A 269 12.87 4.31 -11.86
CA ASN A 269 13.81 3.48 -11.11
C ASN A 269 13.10 2.42 -10.25
N VAL A 270 12.04 2.80 -9.53
CA VAL A 270 11.31 1.88 -8.66
C VAL A 270 10.49 0.85 -9.45
N THR A 271 9.96 1.23 -10.64
CA THR A 271 8.93 0.43 -11.34
C THR A 271 9.36 -0.14 -12.69
N LYS A 272 10.61 0.02 -13.11
CA LYS A 272 11.08 -0.45 -14.43
C LYS A 272 11.15 -1.97 -14.55
N GLU A 273 11.42 -2.68 -13.48
CA GLU A 273 11.62 -4.12 -13.42
C GLU A 273 11.18 -4.69 -12.07
N SER A 274 11.12 -6.01 -11.93
CA SER A 274 10.80 -6.68 -10.66
C SER A 274 11.95 -7.55 -10.19
N GLU A 275 12.41 -7.34 -8.95
CA GLU A 275 13.46 -8.12 -8.28
C GLU A 275 12.90 -9.27 -7.43
N PHE A 276 11.58 -9.29 -7.21
CA PHE A 276 10.92 -10.27 -6.37
C PHE A 276 9.48 -10.51 -6.84
N SER A 277 8.89 -11.60 -6.37
CA SER A 277 7.47 -11.91 -6.59
C SER A 277 6.65 -11.53 -5.35
N LEU A 278 5.46 -10.97 -5.56
CA LEU A 278 4.54 -10.60 -4.46
C LEU A 278 4.04 -11.83 -3.70
N GLU A 279 3.93 -12.99 -4.35
CA GLU A 279 3.54 -14.25 -3.72
C GLU A 279 4.60 -14.82 -2.75
N ASP A 280 5.86 -14.37 -2.85
CA ASP A 280 6.96 -14.83 -2.00
C ASP A 280 6.64 -14.67 -0.51
N MET A 281 5.87 -13.64 -0.14
CA MET A 281 5.46 -13.40 1.25
C MET A 281 4.68 -14.57 1.86
N GLY A 282 3.92 -15.29 1.07
CA GLY A 282 3.16 -16.47 1.51
C GLY A 282 3.79 -17.80 1.09
N ALA A 283 4.54 -17.81 -0.01
CA ALA A 283 5.18 -18.99 -0.57
C ALA A 283 6.44 -19.40 0.19
N LYS A 284 7.23 -18.41 0.64
CA LYS A 284 8.50 -18.61 1.35
C LYS A 284 8.38 -18.17 2.81
N PRO A 285 9.01 -18.87 3.75
CA PRO A 285 9.04 -18.44 5.15
C PRO A 285 9.92 -17.20 5.33
N LYS A 286 9.68 -16.46 6.40
CA LYS A 286 10.53 -15.35 6.85
C LYS A 286 10.76 -14.29 5.75
N GLN A 287 9.68 -13.82 5.16
CA GLN A 287 9.70 -12.73 4.19
C GLN A 287 9.09 -11.47 4.81
N ALA A 288 9.71 -10.32 4.60
CA ALA A 288 9.20 -9.03 5.00
C ALA A 288 9.30 -8.03 3.85
N LEU A 289 8.22 -7.30 3.61
CA LEU A 289 8.14 -6.25 2.60
C LEU A 289 7.67 -4.95 3.26
N PHE A 290 8.46 -3.91 3.11
CA PHE A 290 8.13 -2.56 3.58
C PHE A 290 7.88 -1.63 2.41
N TYR A 291 6.79 -0.88 2.47
CA TYR A 291 6.51 0.25 1.58
C TYR A 291 6.78 1.54 2.35
N LEU A 292 7.87 2.25 2.00
CA LEU A 292 8.24 3.52 2.62
C LEU A 292 7.70 4.67 1.79
N LEU A 293 6.93 5.55 2.43
CA LEU A 293 6.27 6.68 1.80
C LEU A 293 6.73 8.00 2.42
N PRO A 294 6.74 9.11 1.65
CA PRO A 294 6.91 10.43 2.23
C PRO A 294 5.73 10.79 3.13
N ASP A 295 6.01 11.13 4.38
CA ASP A 295 4.98 11.48 5.38
C ASP A 295 4.20 12.76 5.01
N GLN A 296 4.82 13.65 4.23
CA GLN A 296 4.26 14.94 3.83
C GLN A 296 3.47 14.91 2.52
N LYS A 297 3.49 13.79 1.77
CA LYS A 297 2.90 13.69 0.43
C LYS A 297 2.08 12.44 0.26
N THR A 298 0.82 12.62 -0.10
CA THR A 298 -0.09 11.51 -0.40
C THR A 298 0.04 10.98 -1.84
N THR A 299 0.90 11.59 -2.64
CA THR A 299 1.06 11.32 -4.09
C THR A 299 1.34 9.86 -4.42
N TYR A 300 2.05 9.14 -3.53
CA TYR A 300 2.45 7.75 -3.77
C TYR A 300 1.50 6.70 -3.16
N TYR A 301 0.52 7.12 -2.36
CA TYR A 301 -0.46 6.18 -1.78
C TYR A 301 -1.25 5.38 -2.82
N PRO A 302 -1.68 5.96 -3.98
CA PRO A 302 -2.33 5.17 -5.01
C PRO A 302 -1.50 3.99 -5.51
N ILE A 303 -0.19 4.17 -5.65
CA ILE A 303 0.71 3.11 -6.09
C ILE A 303 0.82 2.01 -5.03
N VAL A 304 1.03 2.40 -3.76
CA VAL A 304 1.11 1.40 -2.67
C VAL A 304 -0.21 0.66 -2.51
N SER A 305 -1.34 1.36 -2.62
CA SER A 305 -2.66 0.73 -2.58
C SER A 305 -2.84 -0.29 -3.72
N LEU A 306 -2.38 0.05 -4.93
CA LEU A 306 -2.35 -0.86 -6.07
C LEU A 306 -1.47 -2.10 -5.78
N LEU A 307 -0.24 -1.88 -5.29
CA LEU A 307 0.68 -2.98 -4.99
C LEU A 307 0.14 -3.90 -3.90
N VAL A 308 -0.49 -3.36 -2.87
CA VAL A 308 -1.15 -4.13 -1.80
C VAL A 308 -2.34 -4.94 -2.37
N ALA A 309 -3.14 -4.35 -3.26
CA ALA A 309 -4.23 -5.06 -3.91
C ALA A 309 -3.73 -6.21 -4.81
N GLN A 310 -2.74 -5.95 -5.64
CA GLN A 310 -2.09 -6.96 -6.48
C GLN A 310 -1.47 -8.07 -5.63
N GLN A 311 -0.80 -7.71 -4.54
CA GLN A 311 -0.18 -8.67 -3.63
C GLN A 311 -1.21 -9.62 -3.01
N TYR A 312 -2.34 -9.08 -2.56
CA TYR A 312 -3.43 -9.91 -2.07
C TYR A 312 -3.92 -10.91 -3.13
N GLU A 313 -4.13 -10.47 -4.37
CA GLU A 313 -4.62 -11.31 -5.46
C GLU A 313 -3.61 -12.40 -5.86
N GLN A 314 -2.32 -12.07 -5.88
CA GLN A 314 -1.26 -13.05 -6.13
C GLN A 314 -1.17 -14.09 -5.00
N LEU A 315 -1.28 -13.67 -3.75
CA LEU A 315 -1.31 -14.57 -2.60
C LEU A 315 -2.52 -15.51 -2.65
N VAL A 316 -3.71 -15.01 -2.98
CA VAL A 316 -4.92 -15.84 -3.12
C VAL A 316 -4.79 -16.82 -4.29
N THR A 317 -4.27 -16.35 -5.42
CA THR A 317 -4.01 -17.21 -6.59
C THR A 317 -3.05 -18.33 -6.24
N TYR A 318 -1.96 -18.02 -5.55
CA TYR A 318 -1.01 -19.00 -5.07
C TYR A 318 -1.64 -19.96 -4.04
N ALA A 319 -2.42 -19.47 -3.07
CA ALA A 319 -3.10 -20.29 -2.08
C ALA A 319 -4.04 -21.32 -2.73
N LYS A 320 -4.76 -20.94 -3.79
CA LYS A 320 -5.63 -21.85 -4.57
C LYS A 320 -4.86 -23.02 -5.16
N THR A 321 -3.61 -22.84 -5.57
CA THR A 321 -2.74 -23.93 -6.05
C THR A 321 -2.25 -24.84 -4.93
N ARG A 322 -2.42 -24.44 -3.66
CA ARG A 322 -1.92 -25.13 -2.46
C ARG A 322 -3.04 -25.62 -1.52
N GLY A 323 -4.22 -25.90 -2.07
CA GLY A 323 -5.36 -26.39 -1.27
C GLY A 323 -6.10 -25.29 -0.53
N ASN A 324 -6.16 -24.09 -1.12
CA ASN A 324 -6.85 -22.90 -0.61
C ASN A 324 -6.26 -22.31 0.69
N ARG A 325 -4.98 -22.57 0.96
CA ARG A 325 -4.28 -21.96 2.10
C ARG A 325 -2.81 -21.71 1.77
N LEU A 326 -2.31 -20.58 2.23
CA LEU A 326 -0.90 -20.25 2.11
C LEU A 326 -0.06 -21.14 3.04
N PRO A 327 1.12 -21.61 2.58
CA PRO A 327 2.08 -22.33 3.42
C PRO A 327 2.53 -21.49 4.61
N ASN A 328 2.72 -20.20 4.41
CA ASN A 328 3.09 -19.25 5.44
C ASN A 328 2.02 -18.17 5.54
N ARG A 329 1.54 -17.90 6.76
CA ARG A 329 0.59 -16.83 7.03
C ARG A 329 1.20 -15.49 6.66
N VAL A 330 0.40 -14.59 6.10
CA VAL A 330 0.81 -13.23 5.73
C VAL A 330 0.03 -12.19 6.52
N ASN A 331 0.75 -11.25 7.11
CA ASN A 331 0.20 -10.17 7.91
C ASN A 331 0.40 -8.85 7.18
N PHE A 332 -0.68 -8.25 6.71
CA PHE A 332 -0.68 -6.87 6.25
C PHE A 332 -0.82 -5.95 7.46
N ILE A 333 0.16 -5.12 7.69
CA ILE A 333 0.20 -4.10 8.74
C ILE A 333 0.14 -2.76 8.02
N LEU A 334 -1.07 -2.21 7.89
CA LEU A 334 -1.33 -1.01 7.09
C LEU A 334 -1.46 0.19 8.02
N ASP A 335 -0.32 0.80 8.36
CA ASP A 335 -0.32 2.04 9.14
C ASP A 335 -0.84 3.20 8.28
N GLU A 336 -1.61 4.09 8.89
CA GLU A 336 -2.30 5.20 8.21
C GLU A 336 -3.22 4.71 7.04
N PHE A 337 -3.96 3.59 7.25
CA PHE A 337 -4.85 3.01 6.23
C PHE A 337 -5.89 3.99 5.69
N GLY A 338 -6.30 4.98 6.50
CA GLY A 338 -7.19 6.05 6.06
C GLY A 338 -6.64 6.91 4.91
N ASN A 339 -5.31 6.92 4.69
CA ASN A 339 -4.67 7.66 3.61
C ASN A 339 -4.58 6.87 2.30
N PHE A 340 -4.84 5.55 2.32
CA PHE A 340 -4.84 4.73 1.12
C PHE A 340 -5.88 5.19 0.11
N THR A 341 -5.59 5.03 -1.17
CA THR A 341 -6.64 5.02 -2.20
C THR A 341 -7.53 3.80 -1.97
N ALA A 342 -8.82 3.93 -2.22
CA ALA A 342 -9.76 2.85 -1.99
C ALA A 342 -9.32 1.57 -2.74
N ILE A 343 -9.09 0.50 -2.00
CA ILE A 343 -8.79 -0.81 -2.57
C ILE A 343 -10.11 -1.41 -3.06
N PRO A 344 -10.24 -1.73 -4.36
CA PRO A 344 -11.45 -2.31 -4.90
C PRO A 344 -11.83 -3.61 -4.18
N ASP A 345 -13.11 -3.76 -3.91
CA ASP A 345 -13.69 -4.97 -3.30
C ASP A 345 -13.01 -5.40 -1.99
N ILE A 346 -12.47 -4.43 -1.23
CA ILE A 346 -11.77 -4.70 0.05
C ILE A 346 -12.66 -5.50 1.01
N GLN A 347 -13.97 -5.22 1.01
CA GLN A 347 -14.93 -5.95 1.84
C GLN A 347 -14.96 -7.46 1.51
N SER A 348 -14.92 -7.80 0.23
CA SER A 348 -14.85 -9.21 -0.21
C SER A 348 -13.49 -9.82 0.10
N LYS A 349 -12.41 -9.08 -0.13
CA LYS A 349 -11.04 -9.50 0.16
C LYS A 349 -10.85 -9.80 1.65
N MET A 350 -11.42 -8.98 2.52
CA MET A 350 -11.39 -9.21 3.97
C MET A 350 -12.27 -10.40 4.40
N THR A 351 -13.45 -10.55 3.82
CA THR A 351 -14.35 -11.64 4.19
C THR A 351 -13.73 -13.03 3.99
N VAL A 352 -12.95 -13.20 2.93
CA VAL A 352 -12.36 -14.51 2.60
C VAL A 352 -10.88 -14.64 2.96
N GLY A 353 -10.19 -13.54 3.19
CA GLY A 353 -8.74 -13.49 3.37
C GLY A 353 -8.22 -14.37 4.52
N GLY A 354 -8.94 -14.39 5.65
CA GLY A 354 -8.58 -15.23 6.81
C GLY A 354 -8.51 -16.71 6.47
N GLY A 355 -9.43 -17.22 5.64
CA GLY A 355 -9.42 -18.62 5.18
C GLY A 355 -8.16 -18.99 4.39
N TYR A 356 -7.59 -18.06 3.64
CA TYR A 356 -6.33 -18.26 2.91
C TYR A 356 -5.08 -18.10 3.78
N GLY A 357 -5.20 -17.63 5.04
CA GLY A 357 -4.08 -17.34 5.92
C GLY A 357 -3.54 -15.91 5.73
N ILE A 358 -4.37 -14.99 5.27
CA ILE A 358 -4.05 -13.57 5.09
C ILE A 358 -4.76 -12.78 6.18
N ARG A 359 -4.02 -12.00 6.96
CA ARG A 359 -4.56 -11.13 8.00
C ARG A 359 -4.40 -9.67 7.62
N TRP A 360 -5.49 -8.91 7.76
CA TRP A 360 -5.50 -7.46 7.61
C TRP A 360 -5.47 -6.83 9.00
N ASN A 361 -4.43 -6.08 9.28
CA ASN A 361 -4.28 -5.30 10.50
C ASN A 361 -4.28 -3.83 10.10
N LEU A 362 -5.45 -3.20 10.25
CA LEU A 362 -5.73 -1.86 9.76
C LEU A 362 -5.55 -0.85 10.90
N PHE A 363 -4.85 0.25 10.63
CA PHE A 363 -4.63 1.33 11.58
C PHE A 363 -5.22 2.62 11.01
N ILE A 364 -6.19 3.18 11.74
CA ILE A 364 -6.88 4.42 11.37
C ILE A 364 -6.82 5.42 12.52
N GLN A 365 -7.16 6.67 12.26
CA GLN A 365 -7.26 7.71 13.29
C GLN A 365 -8.65 7.76 13.90
N ASP A 366 -9.68 7.63 13.05
CA ASP A 366 -11.10 7.61 13.39
C ASP A 366 -11.89 6.85 12.30
N PHE A 367 -13.17 6.59 12.57
CA PHE A 367 -14.03 5.87 11.62
C PHE A 367 -14.42 6.71 10.40
N ASN A 368 -14.39 8.04 10.50
CA ASN A 368 -14.73 8.92 9.38
C ASN A 368 -13.76 8.71 8.21
N GLN A 369 -12.48 8.38 8.47
CA GLN A 369 -11.52 8.04 7.42
C GLN A 369 -11.98 6.86 6.54
N LEU A 370 -12.62 5.86 7.12
CA LEU A 370 -13.19 4.74 6.35
C LEU A 370 -14.44 5.17 5.58
N ILE A 371 -15.30 5.96 6.23
CA ILE A 371 -16.55 6.43 5.61
C ILE A 371 -16.27 7.34 4.42
N ASP A 372 -15.34 8.29 4.58
CA ASP A 372 -14.94 9.21 3.51
C ASP A 372 -14.31 8.47 2.32
N LYS A 373 -13.60 7.39 2.58
CA LYS A 373 -12.88 6.62 1.56
C LYS A 373 -13.76 5.58 0.84
N TYR A 374 -14.60 4.88 1.58
CA TYR A 374 -15.34 3.70 1.08
C TYR A 374 -16.86 3.88 1.08
N GLY A 375 -17.36 4.99 1.63
CA GLY A 375 -18.79 5.16 1.90
C GLY A 375 -19.26 4.38 3.13
N GLN A 376 -20.45 4.74 3.62
CA GLN A 376 -20.95 4.24 4.90
C GLN A 376 -21.18 2.72 4.94
N GLU A 377 -21.66 2.15 3.85
CA GLU A 377 -21.97 0.72 3.79
C GLU A 377 -20.72 -0.13 3.80
N VAL A 378 -19.76 0.16 2.93
CA VAL A 378 -18.51 -0.60 2.84
C VAL A 378 -17.66 -0.39 4.11
N ALA A 379 -17.63 0.82 4.68
CA ALA A 379 -16.94 1.07 5.94
C ALA A 379 -17.47 0.18 7.08
N LYS A 380 -18.79 0.00 7.18
CA LYS A 380 -19.41 -0.91 8.17
C LYS A 380 -19.04 -2.38 7.90
N ILE A 381 -18.94 -2.80 6.64
CA ILE A 381 -18.50 -4.15 6.30
C ILE A 381 -17.05 -4.36 6.69
N ILE A 382 -16.17 -3.39 6.44
CA ILE A 382 -14.76 -3.43 6.89
C ILE A 382 -14.69 -3.58 8.40
N GLN A 383 -15.44 -2.74 9.14
CA GLN A 383 -15.52 -2.78 10.59
C GLN A 383 -16.00 -4.15 11.10
N SER A 384 -17.04 -4.72 10.49
CA SER A 384 -17.61 -6.00 10.91
C SER A 384 -16.71 -7.21 10.61
N ASN A 385 -15.89 -7.13 9.57
CA ASN A 385 -14.88 -8.15 9.27
C ASN A 385 -13.68 -8.10 10.25
N CYS A 386 -13.49 -6.99 10.95
CA CYS A 386 -12.47 -6.88 12.00
C CYS A 386 -13.05 -7.38 13.33
N HIS A 387 -12.70 -8.60 13.71
CA HIS A 387 -13.22 -9.22 14.94
C HIS A 387 -12.73 -8.52 16.21
N PHE A 388 -11.51 -7.97 16.18
CA PHE A 388 -10.94 -7.19 17.27
C PHE A 388 -10.82 -5.72 16.87
N TRP A 389 -11.35 -4.86 17.74
CA TRP A 389 -11.09 -3.43 17.68
C TRP A 389 -10.23 -3.05 18.88
N ILE A 390 -9.16 -2.34 18.59
CA ILE A 390 -8.19 -1.86 19.57
C ILE A 390 -8.27 -0.35 19.58
N TYR A 391 -8.86 0.22 20.62
CA TYR A 391 -9.03 1.65 20.75
C TYR A 391 -7.96 2.21 21.70
N LEU A 392 -7.13 3.12 21.20
CA LEU A 392 -6.09 3.80 21.94
C LEU A 392 -6.55 5.17 22.44
N HIS A 393 -7.02 6.00 21.52
CA HIS A 393 -7.54 7.35 21.77
C HIS A 393 -8.09 7.96 20.49
N SER A 394 -9.21 8.68 20.57
CA SER A 394 -9.72 9.53 19.50
C SER A 394 -10.32 10.81 20.06
N GLN A 395 -10.21 11.91 19.32
CA GLN A 395 -10.91 13.16 19.62
C GLN A 395 -12.25 13.26 18.89
N ASP A 396 -12.54 12.32 17.97
CA ASP A 396 -13.78 12.32 17.21
C ASP A 396 -14.94 11.74 18.04
N ASN A 397 -15.98 12.57 18.26
CA ASN A 397 -17.13 12.18 19.06
C ASN A 397 -17.94 11.03 18.46
N SER A 398 -18.01 10.93 17.13
CA SER A 398 -18.74 9.84 16.47
C SER A 398 -18.06 8.50 16.70
N THR A 399 -16.74 8.47 16.61
CA THR A 399 -15.91 7.30 16.94
C THR A 399 -16.05 6.91 18.42
N ASN A 400 -15.96 7.88 19.33
CA ASN A 400 -16.10 7.61 20.77
C ASN A 400 -17.49 7.07 21.12
N LYS A 401 -18.52 7.56 20.44
CA LYS A 401 -19.90 7.05 20.59
C LYS A 401 -20.00 5.60 20.11
N GLU A 402 -19.43 5.28 18.96
CA GLU A 402 -19.49 3.93 18.40
C GLU A 402 -18.73 2.93 19.29
N ILE A 403 -17.59 3.32 19.86
CA ILE A 403 -16.88 2.53 20.85
C ILE A 403 -17.74 2.34 22.12
N SER A 404 -18.35 3.39 22.64
CA SER A 404 -19.25 3.33 23.79
C SER A 404 -20.42 2.37 23.56
N ASP A 405 -21.07 2.46 22.40
CA ASP A 405 -22.19 1.58 22.02
C ASP A 405 -21.73 0.12 21.91
N ARG A 406 -20.53 -0.16 21.39
CA ARG A 406 -19.94 -1.50 21.28
C ARG A 406 -19.54 -2.09 22.63
N LEU A 407 -19.19 -1.26 23.59
CA LEU A 407 -18.92 -1.71 24.98
C LEU A 407 -20.17 -2.24 25.67
N GLY A 408 -21.34 -1.77 25.25
CA GLY A 408 -22.62 -2.17 25.78
C GLY A 408 -23.05 -1.36 26.99
N LYS A 409 -24.14 -1.83 27.58
CA LYS A 409 -24.80 -1.17 28.71
C LYS A 409 -24.96 -2.12 29.89
N TYR A 410 -25.10 -1.56 31.07
CA TYR A 410 -25.46 -2.30 32.27
C TYR A 410 -26.59 -1.58 33.01
N THR A 411 -27.34 -2.37 33.81
CA THR A 411 -28.43 -1.83 34.63
C THR A 411 -27.87 -1.30 35.92
N THR A 412 -28.16 -0.06 36.25
CA THR A 412 -27.83 0.58 37.52
C THR A 412 -29.08 1.05 38.24
N SER A 413 -29.01 1.19 39.55
CA SER A 413 -30.09 1.77 40.34
C SER A 413 -29.80 3.25 40.61
N THR A 414 -30.76 4.10 40.26
CA THR A 414 -30.73 5.52 40.60
C THR A 414 -31.64 5.77 41.80
N TYR A 415 -31.14 6.53 42.77
CA TYR A 415 -31.86 6.88 43.96
C TYR A 415 -32.28 8.36 43.86
N SER A 416 -33.56 8.63 43.92
CA SER A 416 -34.06 10.00 44.10
C SER A 416 -34.61 10.16 45.53
N LEU A 417 -34.07 11.12 46.22
CA LEU A 417 -34.57 11.52 47.57
C LEU A 417 -35.43 12.76 47.39
N GLY A 418 -36.71 12.61 47.64
CA GLY A 418 -37.64 13.74 47.72
C GLY A 418 -37.94 14.07 49.19
N GLY A 419 -37.68 15.30 49.58
CA GLY A 419 -38.06 15.78 50.92
C GLY A 419 -39.06 16.96 50.78
N THR A 420 -40.19 16.88 51.44
CA THR A 420 -41.16 17.99 51.52
C THR A 420 -41.17 18.52 52.92
N THR A 421 -40.80 19.79 53.11
CA THR A 421 -40.90 20.50 54.37
C THR A 421 -42.09 21.46 54.31
N GLN A 422 -43.18 21.19 55.00
CA GLN A 422 -44.28 22.11 55.16
C GLN A 422 -44.24 22.76 56.54
N LYS A 423 -44.60 24.05 56.64
CA LYS A 423 -44.44 24.89 57.83
C LYS A 423 -45.22 24.43 59.06
N TYR A 424 -46.13 23.43 58.93
CA TYR A 424 -46.97 22.89 59.99
C TYR A 424 -47.20 21.37 59.90
N ALA A 425 -46.40 20.62 59.16
CA ALA A 425 -46.46 19.14 59.05
C ALA A 425 -45.10 18.51 59.29
N ALA A 426 -45.09 17.28 59.78
CA ALA A 426 -43.84 16.53 59.92
C ALA A 426 -43.15 16.33 58.57
N PRO A 427 -41.84 16.53 58.50
CA PRO A 427 -41.10 16.31 57.23
C PRO A 427 -41.28 14.87 56.77
N SER A 428 -41.69 14.71 55.51
CA SER A 428 -41.79 13.41 54.86
C SER A 428 -40.62 13.24 53.87
N SER A 429 -39.93 12.15 53.97
CA SER A 429 -38.91 11.74 52.98
C SER A 429 -39.44 10.58 52.16
N SER A 430 -39.37 10.66 50.85
CA SER A 430 -39.64 9.57 49.96
C SER A 430 -38.34 9.15 49.25
N THR A 431 -38.03 7.88 49.26
CA THR A 431 -36.92 7.31 48.53
C THR A 431 -37.53 6.53 47.35
N ASN A 432 -37.22 6.96 46.14
CA ASN A 432 -37.60 6.20 44.96
C ASN A 432 -36.38 5.57 44.33
N ILE A 433 -36.41 4.25 44.14
CA ILE A 433 -35.37 3.47 43.48
C ILE A 433 -35.88 3.15 42.10
N GLN A 434 -35.16 3.64 41.08
CA GLN A 434 -35.47 3.35 39.68
C GLN A 434 -34.27 2.65 39.05
N LEU A 435 -34.55 1.55 38.36
CA LEU A 435 -33.56 0.90 37.50
C LEU A 435 -33.42 1.69 36.21
N SER A 436 -32.20 2.07 35.85
CA SER A 436 -31.88 2.76 34.61
C SER A 436 -30.73 2.07 33.90
N GLU A 437 -30.75 2.13 32.58
CA GLU A 437 -29.61 1.69 31.77
C GLU A 437 -28.52 2.75 31.78
N ARG A 438 -27.26 2.30 31.91
CA ARG A 438 -26.09 3.13 31.75
C ARG A 438 -25.11 2.46 30.79
N SER A 439 -24.51 3.22 29.86
CA SER A 439 -23.38 2.74 29.07
C SER A 439 -22.23 2.31 29.99
N LEU A 440 -21.52 1.24 29.62
CA LEU A 440 -20.37 0.77 30.39
C LEU A 440 -19.32 1.88 30.55
N LEU A 441 -19.05 2.60 29.44
CA LEU A 441 -18.37 3.89 29.42
C LEU A 441 -19.17 4.83 28.53
N PHE A 442 -19.40 6.06 28.97
CA PHE A 442 -19.97 7.10 28.11
C PHE A 442 -18.95 7.54 27.07
N PRO A 443 -19.35 8.15 25.94
CA PRO A 443 -18.42 8.66 24.92
C PRO A 443 -17.34 9.59 25.49
N ASP A 444 -17.69 10.42 26.48
CA ASP A 444 -16.76 11.32 27.15
C ASP A 444 -15.73 10.54 28.01
N GLU A 445 -16.16 9.45 28.66
CA GLU A 445 -15.27 8.57 29.42
C GLU A 445 -14.35 7.78 28.49
N VAL A 446 -14.84 7.35 27.31
CA VAL A 446 -14.04 6.73 26.26
C VAL A 446 -12.96 7.69 25.77
N ALA A 447 -13.29 8.97 25.57
CA ALA A 447 -12.35 10.00 25.14
C ALA A 447 -11.19 10.23 26.12
N LEU A 448 -11.36 9.90 27.40
CA LEU A 448 -10.33 10.02 28.44
C LEU A 448 -9.32 8.87 28.46
N ILE A 449 -9.58 7.78 27.72
CA ILE A 449 -8.63 6.67 27.63
C ILE A 449 -7.38 7.13 26.88
N GLN A 450 -6.23 6.89 27.50
CA GLN A 450 -4.92 7.26 26.94
C GLN A 450 -3.83 6.31 27.42
N ARG A 451 -2.68 6.39 26.77
CA ARG A 451 -1.50 5.58 27.12
C ARG A 451 -1.24 5.54 28.61
N PRO A 452 -0.85 4.40 29.19
CA PRO A 452 -0.56 3.11 28.53
C PRO A 452 -1.79 2.20 28.36
N TYR A 453 -2.99 2.69 28.57
CA TYR A 453 -4.21 1.89 28.50
C TYR A 453 -4.85 1.94 27.11
N GLN A 454 -5.48 0.83 26.77
CA GLN A 454 -6.27 0.69 25.53
C GLN A 454 -7.51 -0.16 25.82
N ILE A 455 -8.58 0.07 25.07
CA ILE A 455 -9.79 -0.74 25.11
C ILE A 455 -9.71 -1.76 23.98
N VAL A 456 -9.88 -3.02 24.31
CA VAL A 456 -9.96 -4.11 23.33
C VAL A 456 -11.37 -4.67 23.33
N THR A 457 -12.04 -4.62 22.19
CA THR A 457 -13.36 -5.21 22.00
C THR A 457 -13.30 -6.32 20.98
N SER A 458 -14.08 -7.38 21.20
CA SER A 458 -14.21 -8.53 20.32
C SER A 458 -15.61 -9.12 20.45
N ILE A 459 -15.80 -10.33 19.96
CA ILE A 459 -17.02 -11.13 20.24
C ILE A 459 -17.13 -11.53 21.72
N TYR A 460 -16.04 -11.41 22.48
CA TYR A 460 -16.01 -11.63 23.92
C TYR A 460 -16.26 -10.32 24.68
N LYS A 461 -16.24 -10.39 26.01
CA LYS A 461 -16.38 -9.19 26.84
C LYS A 461 -15.26 -8.19 26.55
N PRO A 462 -15.57 -6.89 26.51
CA PRO A 462 -14.55 -5.87 26.33
C PRO A 462 -13.58 -5.84 27.51
N VAL A 463 -12.33 -5.50 27.25
CA VAL A 463 -11.26 -5.49 28.26
C VAL A 463 -10.45 -4.21 28.09
N VAL A 464 -10.08 -3.58 29.22
CA VAL A 464 -9.04 -2.54 29.25
C VAL A 464 -7.71 -3.24 29.50
N MET A 465 -6.76 -3.06 28.58
CA MET A 465 -5.44 -3.66 28.64
C MET A 465 -4.35 -2.59 28.75
N LYS A 466 -3.22 -2.97 29.36
CA LYS A 466 -2.05 -2.09 29.50
C LYS A 466 -0.99 -2.48 28.48
N SER A 467 -0.75 -1.59 27.52
CA SER A 467 0.31 -1.71 26.51
C SER A 467 1.28 -0.54 26.66
N PRO A 468 2.35 -0.68 27.43
CA PRO A 468 3.31 0.38 27.63
C PRO A 468 4.17 0.61 26.38
N ASP A 469 4.89 1.73 26.38
CA ASP A 469 5.84 2.07 25.32
C ASP A 469 6.89 0.97 25.12
N ILE A 470 7.31 0.73 23.88
CA ILE A 470 8.28 -0.30 23.51
C ILE A 470 9.58 -0.22 24.30
N SER A 471 9.98 0.98 24.74
CA SER A 471 11.17 1.18 25.57
C SER A 471 11.16 0.38 26.89
N GLN A 472 10.00 -0.08 27.33
CA GLN A 472 9.84 -0.92 28.51
C GLN A 472 9.87 -2.43 28.21
N TRP A 473 9.97 -2.82 26.95
CA TRP A 473 9.91 -4.21 26.50
C TRP A 473 11.30 -4.79 26.31
N MET A 474 11.42 -6.12 26.47
CA MET A 474 12.69 -6.80 26.22
C MET A 474 13.20 -6.64 24.79
N PHE A 475 12.30 -6.49 23.83
CA PHE A 475 12.68 -6.27 22.43
C PHE A 475 13.43 -4.96 22.19
N ASN A 476 13.31 -3.99 23.10
CA ASN A 476 13.98 -2.70 22.91
C ASN A 476 15.51 -2.83 22.87
N ILE A 477 16.07 -3.85 23.50
CA ILE A 477 17.52 -4.12 23.42
C ILE A 477 17.94 -4.36 21.95
N MET A 478 17.05 -5.01 21.17
CA MET A 478 17.29 -5.28 19.76
C MET A 478 16.92 -4.10 18.84
N LEU A 479 15.94 -3.31 19.25
CA LEU A 479 15.41 -2.20 18.44
C LEU A 479 16.14 -0.88 18.69
N GLY A 480 16.68 -0.68 19.90
CA GLY A 480 17.46 0.49 20.28
C GLY A 480 16.68 1.80 20.35
N MET A 481 15.37 1.73 20.56
CA MET A 481 14.58 2.95 20.65
C MET A 481 14.93 3.75 21.91
N GLY A 482 15.23 5.03 21.73
CA GLY A 482 15.68 5.92 22.81
C GLY A 482 17.20 5.95 22.99
N ASP A 483 17.95 5.09 22.30
CA ASP A 483 19.40 5.05 22.34
C ASP A 483 20.01 5.73 21.10
N LYS A 484 20.79 6.78 21.32
CA LYS A 484 21.35 7.58 20.23
C LYS A 484 22.44 6.83 19.45
N ALA A 485 23.31 6.10 20.16
CA ALA A 485 24.40 5.35 19.52
C ALA A 485 23.84 4.21 18.68
N HIS A 486 22.89 3.48 19.21
CA HIS A 486 22.19 2.41 18.48
C HIS A 486 21.47 2.95 17.23
N ASN A 487 20.78 4.09 17.34
CA ASN A 487 20.12 4.70 16.18
C ASN A 487 21.12 5.09 15.08
N THR A 488 22.28 5.65 15.44
CA THR A 488 23.32 5.96 14.46
C THR A 488 23.77 4.70 13.73
N MET A 489 23.99 3.61 14.45
CA MET A 489 24.35 2.34 13.83
C MET A 489 23.25 1.78 12.92
N LEU A 490 21.97 1.89 13.29
CA LEU A 490 20.89 1.44 12.40
C LEU A 490 20.91 2.18 11.07
N ILE A 491 21.22 3.48 11.09
CA ILE A 491 21.38 4.29 9.87
C ILE A 491 22.57 3.79 9.05
N ASP A 492 23.74 3.61 9.68
CA ASP A 492 24.96 3.14 9.00
C ASP A 492 24.78 1.75 8.40
N LEU A 493 24.05 0.86 9.08
CA LEU A 493 23.72 -0.46 8.56
C LEU A 493 22.75 -0.39 7.38
N ASP A 494 21.73 0.45 7.44
CA ASP A 494 20.82 0.64 6.33
C ASP A 494 21.54 1.14 5.08
N GLU A 495 22.49 2.06 5.23
CA GLU A 495 23.34 2.53 4.13
C GLU A 495 24.18 1.42 3.51
N LYS A 496 24.70 0.51 4.32
CA LYS A 496 25.47 -0.66 3.84
C LYS A 496 24.60 -1.71 3.17
N LEU A 497 23.42 -1.98 3.73
CA LEU A 497 22.50 -3.01 3.25
C LEU A 497 21.71 -2.57 2.00
N ARG A 498 21.41 -1.28 1.92
CA ARG A 498 20.73 -0.66 0.78
C ARG A 498 21.57 0.46 0.17
N PRO A 499 22.71 0.13 -0.49
CA PRO A 499 23.52 1.14 -1.15
C PRO A 499 22.71 1.79 -2.28
N GLU A 500 23.02 3.06 -2.56
CA GLU A 500 22.41 3.74 -3.71
C GLU A 500 22.71 3.02 -5.01
N ARG A 501 21.68 2.74 -5.77
CA ARG A 501 21.75 2.05 -7.06
C ARG A 501 21.55 3.06 -8.18
N GLY A 502 22.58 3.29 -8.97
CA GLY A 502 22.55 4.21 -10.10
C GLY A 502 22.85 5.65 -9.72
N THR A 503 22.98 6.49 -10.74
CA THR A 503 23.18 7.92 -10.61
C THR A 503 21.84 8.63 -10.41
N ALA A 504 21.86 9.83 -9.87
CA ALA A 504 20.68 10.70 -9.76
C ALA A 504 19.95 10.92 -11.11
N PHE A 505 20.59 10.56 -12.21
CA PHE A 505 20.09 10.63 -13.57
C PHE A 505 20.20 9.24 -14.22
N THR A 506 19.16 8.42 -14.09
CA THR A 506 19.06 7.17 -14.87
C THR A 506 18.39 7.51 -16.19
N GLU A 507 19.08 7.23 -17.31
CA GLU A 507 18.50 7.38 -18.64
C GLU A 507 17.35 6.37 -18.82
N GLN A 508 16.16 6.88 -19.18
CA GLN A 508 14.99 6.04 -19.41
C GLN A 508 15.15 5.30 -20.75
N ILE A 509 15.04 3.99 -20.70
CA ILE A 509 15.09 3.15 -21.91
C ILE A 509 13.69 3.14 -22.51
N LEU A 510 13.55 3.79 -23.68
CA LEU A 510 12.25 3.99 -24.32
C LEU A 510 12.10 3.14 -25.59
N TRP A 511 10.95 2.47 -25.68
CA TRP A 511 10.45 1.86 -26.91
C TRP A 511 9.81 2.94 -27.77
N LYS A 512 10.28 3.11 -29.03
CA LYS A 512 9.91 4.23 -29.89
C LYS A 512 9.29 3.78 -31.23
N PRO A 513 8.19 3.02 -31.25
CA PRO A 513 7.59 2.51 -32.49
C PRO A 513 7.07 3.63 -33.40
N TRP A 514 6.80 4.82 -32.87
CA TRP A 514 6.36 5.97 -33.67
C TRP A 514 7.43 6.50 -34.63
N GLU A 515 8.72 6.34 -34.33
CA GLU A 515 9.80 6.84 -35.19
C GLU A 515 9.77 6.13 -36.55
N GLU A 516 9.61 4.82 -36.58
CA GLU A 516 9.50 4.05 -37.84
C GLU A 516 8.29 4.46 -38.67
N ILE A 517 7.14 4.68 -38.01
CA ILE A 517 5.89 5.05 -38.68
C ILE A 517 5.99 6.46 -39.25
N LEU A 518 6.56 7.40 -38.53
CA LEU A 518 6.72 8.79 -39.00
C LEU A 518 7.75 8.90 -40.12
N HIS A 519 8.83 8.09 -40.07
CA HIS A 519 9.80 8.04 -41.17
C HIS A 519 9.21 7.49 -42.47
N THR A 520 8.34 6.49 -42.39
CA THR A 520 7.65 5.93 -43.56
C THR A 520 6.54 6.84 -44.09
N ALA A 521 5.97 7.70 -43.24
CA ALA A 521 4.94 8.68 -43.62
C ALA A 521 5.51 10.04 -44.09
N ALA A 522 6.81 10.28 -43.96
CA ALA A 522 7.44 11.49 -44.52
C ALA A 522 7.30 11.49 -46.03
N PRO A 523 6.77 12.56 -46.68
CA PRO A 523 6.73 12.61 -48.13
C PRO A 523 8.17 12.48 -48.64
N VAL A 524 8.38 11.54 -49.55
CA VAL A 524 9.58 11.46 -50.38
C VAL A 524 9.82 12.87 -50.91
N GLN A 525 10.90 13.55 -50.49
CA GLN A 525 11.28 14.82 -51.07
C GLN A 525 11.36 14.63 -52.58
N ALA A 526 10.40 15.18 -53.27
CA ALA A 526 10.46 15.24 -54.72
C ALA A 526 11.80 15.85 -55.09
N ALA A 527 12.61 15.08 -55.80
CA ALA A 527 13.88 15.54 -56.33
C ALA A 527 13.64 16.89 -57.02
N SER A 528 14.27 17.94 -56.52
CA SER A 528 14.22 19.27 -57.11
C SER A 528 14.55 19.14 -58.58
N PRO A 529 13.68 19.62 -59.50
CA PRO A 529 14.02 19.64 -60.92
C PRO A 529 15.25 20.53 -61.08
N ARG A 530 16.32 19.96 -61.66
CA ARG A 530 17.47 20.71 -62.10
C ARG A 530 16.97 21.70 -63.14
N PHE A 531 16.83 22.97 -62.80
CA PHE A 531 16.69 24.04 -63.77
C PHE A 531 18.03 24.18 -64.52
N SER A 532 18.02 23.72 -65.78
CA SER A 532 19.00 24.11 -66.79
C SER A 532 18.80 25.58 -67.09
N GLU A 533 19.81 26.39 -66.93
CA GLU A 533 19.85 27.78 -67.38
C GLU A 533 19.55 27.86 -68.91
N PRO A 534 18.67 28.76 -69.35
CA PRO A 534 18.68 29.20 -70.76
C PRO A 534 19.42 30.51 -70.86
N GLY A 535 20.33 30.52 -71.84
CA GLY A 535 21.20 31.62 -72.24
C GLY A 535 20.50 32.94 -72.53
N LEU A 536 21.31 33.98 -72.28
CA LEU A 536 21.13 35.36 -72.78
C LEU A 536 20.70 35.42 -74.23
N HIS A 537 19.62 36.17 -74.53
CA HIS A 537 19.65 37.20 -75.62
C HIS A 537 18.37 38.02 -75.63
N ASN A 538 18.64 39.38 -75.76
CA ASN A 538 17.82 40.45 -76.38
C ASN A 538 16.73 41.15 -75.54
N LYS A 539 17.10 42.37 -75.13
CA LYS A 539 16.21 43.58 -75.09
C LYS A 539 15.79 43.98 -76.50
N PRO A 540 14.83 44.91 -76.80
CA PRO A 540 14.07 45.90 -76.04
C PRO A 540 12.62 46.11 -76.60
N PRO A 541 11.94 47.27 -76.59
CA PRO A 541 11.97 48.49 -75.75
C PRO A 541 10.57 48.99 -75.32
N TYR A 542 10.59 50.00 -74.44
CA TYR A 542 9.59 51.07 -74.20
C TYR A 542 8.14 50.94 -74.62
N PHE A 543 7.20 51.19 -73.72
CA PHE A 543 6.27 52.32 -73.81
C PHE A 543 5.73 52.77 -72.45
N ARG A 544 5.56 54.08 -72.38
CA ARG A 544 5.06 54.89 -71.25
C ARG A 544 3.52 54.96 -71.30
N LYS A 545 2.97 55.28 -70.08
CA LYS A 545 1.78 56.06 -69.78
C LYS A 545 0.43 55.36 -69.58
N GLY A 546 -0.16 55.72 -68.48
CA GLY A 546 -1.52 55.75 -68.06
C GLY A 546 -1.64 55.67 -66.58
#